data_e25d26bea621c78c353bea8af0b245b7
#
_entry.id   e25d26bea621c78c353bea8af0b245b7
#
_cell.length_a   1.000
_cell.length_b   1.000
_cell.length_c   1.000
_cell.angle_alpha   90.00
_cell.angle_beta   90.00
_cell.angle_gamma   90.00
#
_symmetry.space_group_name_H-M   'P 1'
#
loop_
_entity.id
_entity.type
_entity.pdbx_description
1 polymer ?
#
loop_
_entity_poly.entity_id
_entity_poly.type
_entity_poly.pdbx_seq_one_letter_code
_entity_poly.pdbx_strand_id
1 'polypeptide(L)'
;LFEVIERDALSLAEQRHDLGHRLTIGNDCAAREVLDRFEENGIEIHLWLLDGKTGIPTVAAAADDTVTRDPAMIVIGSGTHACPEIAALRALTEVAQSRGSYLQGGRTDPQREMVIRKAGYERLKRINRMWFADAEAVDIRDIPDVSTNRFDLDIERALQEISPYADRVCVCDLSRTPVPVVRVTREEMRPGGA
;
A
#
# COMPACT_ATOMS: atom_id res chain seq x y z
N LEU A 1 4.71 4.81 -12.03
CA LEU A 1 6.02 4.97 -11.39
C LEU A 1 5.90 4.80 -9.88
N PHE A 2 4.94 5.44 -9.22
CA PHE A 2 4.68 5.25 -7.79
C PHE A 2 4.40 3.79 -7.42
N GLU A 3 3.72 3.04 -8.27
CA GLU A 3 3.52 1.60 -8.09
C GLU A 3 4.84 0.81 -8.00
N VAL A 4 5.88 1.24 -8.71
CA VAL A 4 7.21 0.63 -8.64
C VAL A 4 7.83 0.86 -7.26
N ILE A 5 7.72 2.08 -6.73
CA ILE A 5 8.20 2.44 -5.39
C ILE A 5 7.42 1.67 -4.32
N GLU A 6 6.10 1.59 -4.47
CA GLU A 6 5.19 0.91 -3.58
C GLU A 6 5.55 -0.57 -3.41
N ARG A 7 5.73 -1.27 -4.52
CA ARG A 7 6.10 -2.69 -4.51
C ARG A 7 7.47 -2.94 -3.90
N ASP A 8 8.42 -2.02 -4.12
CA ASP A 8 9.73 -2.12 -3.50
C ASP A 8 9.66 -1.94 -1.98
N ALA A 9 8.91 -0.92 -1.51
CA ALA A 9 8.72 -0.66 -0.09
C ALA A 9 8.02 -1.84 0.62
N LEU A 10 6.95 -2.38 0.03
CA LEU A 10 6.25 -3.55 0.56
C LEU A 10 7.17 -4.77 0.63
N SER A 11 7.87 -5.07 -0.46
CA SER A 11 8.81 -6.21 -0.50
C SER A 11 9.90 -6.07 0.55
N LEU A 12 10.43 -4.86 0.74
CA LEU A 12 11.45 -4.58 1.74
C LEU A 12 10.93 -4.76 3.17
N ALA A 13 9.72 -4.26 3.46
CA ALA A 13 9.07 -4.40 4.75
C ALA A 13 8.80 -5.89 5.09
N GLU A 14 8.32 -6.67 4.12
CA GLU A 14 8.11 -8.09 4.29
C GLU A 14 9.42 -8.87 4.52
N GLN A 15 10.47 -8.57 3.76
CA GLN A 15 11.79 -9.21 3.90
C GLN A 15 12.43 -8.91 5.26
N ARG A 16 12.30 -7.67 5.74
CA ARG A 16 12.85 -7.26 7.04
C ARG A 16 11.98 -7.67 8.21
N HIS A 17 10.73 -8.05 7.98
CA HIS A 17 9.70 -8.24 9.01
C HIS A 17 9.51 -6.96 9.86
N ASP A 18 9.64 -5.81 9.21
CA ASP A 18 9.54 -4.49 9.81
C ASP A 18 8.74 -3.56 8.88
N LEU A 19 7.64 -3.03 9.40
CA LEU A 19 6.73 -2.14 8.66
C LEU A 19 7.07 -0.66 8.85
N GLY A 20 8.06 -0.33 9.69
CA GLY A 20 8.37 1.04 10.04
C GLY A 20 7.45 1.57 11.15
N HIS A 21 6.76 2.68 10.91
CA HIS A 21 6.00 3.41 11.94
C HIS A 21 4.49 3.23 11.77
N ARG A 22 3.78 3.18 12.92
CA ARG A 22 2.32 3.32 12.91
C ARG A 22 1.96 4.72 12.44
N LEU A 23 1.00 4.84 11.53
CA LEU A 23 0.56 6.12 11.02
C LEU A 23 -0.74 6.55 11.72
N THR A 24 -0.76 7.77 12.25
CA THR A 24 -1.96 8.40 12.80
C THR A 24 -2.45 9.51 11.88
N ILE A 25 -3.77 9.66 11.78
CA ILE A 25 -4.45 10.62 10.90
C ILE A 25 -5.37 11.50 11.75
N GLY A 26 -5.15 12.81 11.68
CA GLY A 26 -6.01 13.80 12.31
C GLY A 26 -7.35 14.01 11.58
N ASN A 27 -8.28 14.74 12.21
CA ASN A 27 -9.64 14.97 11.67
C ASN A 27 -9.67 15.92 10.46
N ASP A 28 -8.59 16.61 10.20
CA ASP A 28 -8.42 17.57 9.09
C ASP A 28 -7.90 16.90 7.80
N CYS A 29 -7.57 15.60 7.85
CA CYS A 29 -7.07 14.85 6.73
C CYS A 29 -8.22 14.21 5.92
N ALA A 30 -8.20 14.32 4.59
CA ALA A 30 -9.20 13.71 3.71
C ALA A 30 -9.33 12.19 3.88
N ALA A 31 -8.25 11.50 4.26
CA ALA A 31 -8.28 10.07 4.54
C ALA A 31 -9.07 9.71 5.82
N ARG A 32 -9.30 10.67 6.73
CA ARG A 32 -10.05 10.46 7.97
C ARG A 32 -11.49 10.03 7.70
N GLU A 33 -12.17 10.67 6.76
CA GLU A 33 -13.55 10.31 6.41
C GLU A 33 -13.67 8.83 5.98
N VAL A 34 -12.69 8.34 5.22
CA VAL A 34 -12.69 6.93 4.80
C VAL A 34 -12.40 6.01 5.98
N LEU A 35 -11.48 6.39 6.85
CA LEU A 35 -11.15 5.63 8.06
C LEU A 35 -12.35 5.53 9.00
N ASP A 36 -13.06 6.64 9.24
CA ASP A 36 -14.27 6.68 10.06
C ASP A 36 -15.33 5.70 9.55
N ARG A 37 -15.53 5.62 8.23
CA ARG A 37 -16.46 4.66 7.64
C ARG A 37 -16.10 3.20 7.92
N PHE A 38 -14.83 2.86 7.98
CA PHE A 38 -14.40 1.53 8.40
C PHE A 38 -14.70 1.29 9.88
N GLU A 39 -14.32 2.24 10.74
CA GLU A 39 -14.52 2.16 12.19
C GLU A 39 -16.01 2.06 12.57
N GLU A 40 -16.89 2.85 11.93
CA GLU A 40 -18.35 2.81 12.13
C GLU A 40 -18.96 1.44 11.77
N ASN A 41 -18.32 0.69 10.89
CA ASN A 41 -18.74 -0.65 10.50
C ASN A 41 -17.99 -1.77 11.23
N GLY A 42 -17.28 -1.45 12.31
CA GLY A 42 -16.55 -2.43 13.13
C GLY A 42 -15.34 -3.06 12.44
N ILE A 43 -14.78 -2.35 11.45
CA ILE A 43 -13.56 -2.76 10.77
C ILE A 43 -12.41 -1.94 11.33
N GLU A 44 -11.53 -2.61 12.05
CA GLU A 44 -10.32 -2.00 12.61
C GLU A 44 -9.27 -1.84 11.50
N ILE A 45 -8.74 -0.63 11.33
CA ILE A 45 -7.69 -0.33 10.36
C ILE A 45 -6.39 0.02 11.07
N HIS A 46 -5.34 -0.67 10.68
CA HIS A 46 -3.98 -0.40 11.11
C HIS A 46 -3.21 0.26 9.95
N LEU A 47 -2.87 1.53 10.12
CA LEU A 47 -2.10 2.29 9.11
C LEU A 47 -0.61 2.25 9.46
N TRP A 48 0.22 2.15 8.42
CA TRP A 48 1.67 2.08 8.52
C TRP A 48 2.32 3.02 7.52
N LEU A 49 3.31 3.78 7.96
CA LEU A 49 4.28 4.43 7.10
C LEU A 49 5.44 3.46 6.89
N LEU A 50 5.56 2.92 5.68
CA LEU A 50 6.60 1.95 5.37
C LEU A 50 7.96 2.62 5.19
N ASP A 51 8.99 1.99 5.75
CA ASP A 51 10.38 2.40 5.52
C ASP A 51 10.84 1.96 4.12
N GLY A 52 10.64 2.85 3.16
CA GLY A 52 11.12 2.67 1.79
C GLY A 52 12.57 3.10 1.59
N LYS A 53 13.09 2.89 0.38
CA LYS A 53 14.42 3.40 -0.04
C LYS A 53 14.36 4.83 -0.55
N THR A 54 13.18 5.34 -0.81
CA THR A 54 12.93 6.66 -1.42
C THR A 54 12.33 7.62 -0.40
N GLY A 55 12.49 8.93 -0.64
CA GLY A 55 11.83 9.96 0.15
C GLY A 55 10.35 10.17 -0.19
N ILE A 56 9.74 9.27 -0.99
CA ILE A 56 8.33 9.34 -1.35
C ILE A 56 7.52 8.47 -0.41
N PRO A 57 6.52 9.04 0.30
CA PRO A 57 5.74 8.30 1.28
C PRO A 57 5.01 7.10 0.68
N THR A 58 5.17 5.95 1.31
CA THR A 58 4.39 4.74 1.04
C THR A 58 3.64 4.35 2.29
N VAL A 59 2.32 4.31 2.20
CA VAL A 59 1.43 3.94 3.28
C VAL A 59 0.84 2.56 3.01
N ALA A 60 0.77 1.73 4.04
CA ALA A 60 0.01 0.49 4.01
C ALA A 60 -1.14 0.55 5.02
N ALA A 61 -2.23 -0.12 4.70
CA ALA A 61 -3.41 -0.26 5.54
C ALA A 61 -3.77 -1.74 5.69
N ALA A 62 -3.86 -2.24 6.91
CA ALA A 62 -4.32 -3.59 7.20
C ALA A 62 -5.69 -3.54 7.86
N ALA A 63 -6.67 -4.25 7.30
CA ALA A 63 -8.02 -4.32 7.83
C ALA A 63 -8.24 -5.60 8.63
N ASP A 64 -8.85 -5.44 9.79
CA ASP A 64 -9.34 -6.51 10.64
C ASP A 64 -10.85 -6.36 10.86
N ASP A 65 -11.63 -7.31 10.37
CA ASP A 65 -13.06 -7.36 10.60
C ASP A 65 -13.34 -8.11 11.91
N THR A 66 -13.36 -7.34 13.00
CA THR A 66 -13.56 -7.89 14.35
C THR A 66 -14.98 -8.36 14.62
N VAL A 67 -15.95 -7.94 13.79
CA VAL A 67 -17.38 -8.29 13.91
C VAL A 67 -17.66 -9.64 13.25
N THR A 68 -17.39 -9.75 11.96
CA THR A 68 -17.69 -10.99 11.23
C THR A 68 -16.64 -12.07 11.43
N ARG A 69 -15.40 -11.66 11.71
CA ARG A 69 -14.22 -12.52 11.84
C ARG A 69 -14.06 -13.48 10.66
N ASP A 70 -14.46 -12.99 9.47
CA ASP A 70 -14.24 -13.73 8.23
C ASP A 70 -12.76 -13.65 7.85
N PRO A 71 -12.06 -14.79 7.76
CA PRO A 71 -10.63 -14.81 7.41
C PRO A 71 -10.34 -14.17 6.05
N ALA A 72 -11.28 -14.17 5.12
CA ALA A 72 -11.13 -13.55 3.81
C ALA A 72 -11.16 -12.00 3.87
N MET A 73 -11.61 -11.43 4.99
CA MET A 73 -11.70 -9.99 5.22
C MET A 73 -10.47 -9.39 5.91
N ILE A 74 -9.48 -10.21 6.25
CA ILE A 74 -8.14 -9.74 6.61
C ILE A 74 -7.43 -9.41 5.30
N VAL A 75 -7.40 -8.12 4.95
CA VAL A 75 -6.84 -7.61 3.70
C VAL A 75 -5.87 -6.47 3.96
N ILE A 76 -4.91 -6.34 3.07
CA ILE A 76 -3.90 -5.29 3.11
C ILE A 76 -4.04 -4.51 1.81
N GLY A 77 -3.98 -3.19 1.91
CA GLY A 77 -3.87 -2.27 0.80
C GLY A 77 -2.66 -1.38 0.99
N SER A 78 -2.18 -0.81 -0.09
CA SER A 78 -1.02 0.07 -0.11
C SER A 78 -1.24 1.29 -1.00
N GLY A 79 -0.46 2.32 -0.79
CA GLY A 79 -0.51 3.52 -1.60
C GLY A 79 0.77 4.32 -1.49
N THR A 80 1.33 4.68 -2.63
CA THR A 80 2.48 5.57 -2.73
C THR A 80 2.09 6.83 -3.47
N HIS A 81 2.41 7.97 -2.90
CA HIS A 81 2.22 9.27 -3.54
C HIS A 81 3.16 10.30 -2.92
N ALA A 82 3.51 11.35 -3.68
CA ALA A 82 4.32 12.47 -3.18
C ALA A 82 3.64 13.26 -2.04
N CYS A 83 2.29 13.28 -2.00
CA CYS A 83 1.49 13.77 -0.89
C CYS A 83 1.13 12.62 0.05
N PRO A 84 1.47 12.69 1.37
CA PRO A 84 1.19 11.63 2.35
C PRO A 84 -0.30 11.30 2.49
N GLU A 85 -1.16 12.33 2.46
CA GLU A 85 -2.61 12.12 2.56
C GLU A 85 -3.18 11.32 1.39
N ILE A 86 -2.68 11.58 0.17
CA ILE A 86 -3.08 10.81 -1.01
C ILE A 86 -2.54 9.39 -0.92
N ALA A 87 -1.33 9.18 -0.40
CA ALA A 87 -0.79 7.84 -0.16
C ALA A 87 -1.68 7.05 0.82
N ALA A 88 -2.09 7.67 1.94
CA ALA A 88 -2.99 7.06 2.91
C ALA A 88 -4.38 6.76 2.30
N LEU A 89 -4.94 7.70 1.54
CA LEU A 89 -6.23 7.52 0.87
C LEU A 89 -6.18 6.35 -0.14
N ARG A 90 -5.09 6.23 -0.90
CA ARG A 90 -4.88 5.10 -1.82
C ARG A 90 -4.85 3.76 -1.09
N ALA A 91 -4.10 3.67 0.01
CA ALA A 91 -4.03 2.46 0.83
C ALA A 91 -5.41 2.05 1.36
N LEU A 92 -6.19 2.99 1.88
CA LEU A 92 -7.55 2.75 2.38
C LEU A 92 -8.52 2.34 1.27
N THR A 93 -8.45 2.99 0.11
CA THR A 93 -9.31 2.65 -1.03
C THR A 93 -8.98 1.28 -1.62
N GLU A 94 -7.71 0.86 -1.60
CA GLU A 94 -7.31 -0.50 -2.00
C GLU A 94 -7.85 -1.57 -1.04
N VAL A 95 -7.84 -1.29 0.28
CA VAL A 95 -8.52 -2.13 1.27
C VAL A 95 -10.01 -2.26 0.94
N ALA A 96 -10.71 -1.14 0.68
CA ALA A 96 -12.12 -1.15 0.32
C ALA A 96 -12.38 -1.95 -0.95
N GLN A 97 -11.56 -1.76 -1.98
CA GLN A 97 -11.64 -2.51 -3.25
C GLN A 97 -11.43 -4.01 -3.04
N SER A 98 -10.43 -4.40 -2.26
CA SER A 98 -10.14 -5.80 -1.98
C SER A 98 -11.29 -6.48 -1.25
N ARG A 99 -11.84 -5.84 -0.20
CA ARG A 99 -13.02 -6.34 0.51
C ARG A 99 -14.24 -6.42 -0.40
N GLY A 100 -14.52 -5.37 -1.18
CA GLY A 100 -15.62 -5.36 -2.15
C GLY A 100 -15.51 -6.46 -3.19
N SER A 101 -14.30 -6.76 -3.67
CA SER A 101 -14.06 -7.85 -4.62
C SER A 101 -14.38 -9.23 -4.02
N TYR A 102 -14.05 -9.46 -2.75
CA TYR A 102 -14.44 -10.69 -2.04
C TYR A 102 -15.95 -10.82 -1.86
N LEU A 103 -16.62 -9.74 -1.44
CA LEU A 103 -18.07 -9.74 -1.22
C LEU A 103 -18.86 -9.98 -2.52
N GLN A 104 -18.35 -9.49 -3.64
CA GLN A 104 -19.01 -9.66 -4.95
C GLN A 104 -18.65 -10.98 -5.66
N GLY A 105 -17.76 -11.78 -5.09
CA GLY A 105 -17.30 -13.04 -5.71
C GLY A 105 -16.49 -12.84 -7.00
N GLY A 106 -16.02 -11.62 -7.27
CA GLY A 106 -15.48 -11.22 -8.58
C GLY A 106 -14.04 -11.63 -8.89
N ARG A 107 -13.26 -12.09 -7.91
CA ARG A 107 -11.80 -12.35 -8.07
C ARG A 107 -11.29 -13.56 -7.31
N THR A 108 -12.14 -14.41 -6.80
CA THR A 108 -11.71 -15.52 -5.96
C THR A 108 -11.30 -16.71 -6.82
N ASP A 109 -10.01 -17.04 -6.74
CA ASP A 109 -9.59 -18.40 -6.99
C ASP A 109 -10.27 -19.30 -5.94
N PRO A 110 -11.21 -20.18 -6.34
CA PRO A 110 -11.97 -21.00 -5.40
C PRO A 110 -11.07 -21.89 -4.50
N GLN A 111 -9.89 -22.28 -5.00
CA GLN A 111 -8.95 -23.06 -4.24
C GLN A 111 -8.28 -22.24 -3.13
N ARG A 112 -7.90 -21.01 -3.45
CA ARG A 112 -7.33 -20.08 -2.47
C ARG A 112 -8.34 -19.70 -1.40
N GLU A 113 -9.58 -19.41 -1.79
CA GLU A 113 -10.65 -19.11 -0.84
C GLU A 113 -10.91 -20.29 0.12
N MET A 114 -10.98 -21.50 -0.41
CA MET A 114 -11.15 -22.69 0.42
C MET A 114 -10.00 -22.88 1.42
N VAL A 115 -8.76 -22.61 1.03
CA VAL A 115 -7.60 -22.68 1.91
C VAL A 115 -7.69 -21.61 3.02
N ILE A 116 -8.04 -20.38 2.66
CA ILE A 116 -8.22 -19.26 3.60
C ILE A 116 -9.30 -19.59 4.62
N ARG A 117 -10.48 -20.04 4.16
CA ARG A 117 -11.59 -20.41 5.05
C ARG A 117 -11.26 -21.59 5.96
N LYS A 118 -10.55 -22.60 5.45
CA LYS A 118 -10.08 -23.72 6.26
C LYS A 118 -9.02 -23.32 7.31
N ALA A 119 -8.18 -22.34 6.99
CA ALA A 119 -7.20 -21.83 7.96
C ALA A 119 -7.87 -21.18 9.16
N GLY A 120 -8.99 -20.46 8.92
CA GLY A 120 -9.75 -19.76 9.92
C GLY A 120 -9.12 -18.43 10.34
N TYR A 121 -9.93 -17.56 10.94
CA TYR A 121 -9.58 -16.20 11.28
C TYR A 121 -8.34 -16.09 12.19
N GLU A 122 -8.31 -16.82 13.31
CA GLU A 122 -7.22 -16.75 14.29
C GLU A 122 -5.85 -17.12 13.70
N ARG A 123 -5.85 -18.13 12.83
CA ARG A 123 -4.62 -18.55 12.18
C ARG A 123 -4.13 -17.50 11.17
N LEU A 124 -5.04 -16.92 10.38
CA LEU A 124 -4.67 -15.88 9.44
C LEU A 124 -4.21 -14.61 10.14
N LYS A 125 -4.88 -14.19 11.21
CA LYS A 125 -4.45 -13.05 12.02
C LYS A 125 -3.04 -13.26 12.59
N ARG A 126 -2.74 -14.49 13.07
CA ARG A 126 -1.41 -14.83 13.58
C ARG A 126 -0.34 -14.85 12.50
N ILE A 127 -0.66 -15.32 11.28
CA ILE A 127 0.27 -15.27 10.14
C ILE A 127 0.57 -13.82 9.77
N ASN A 128 -0.43 -12.97 9.78
CA ASN A 128 -0.34 -11.55 9.44
C ASN A 128 -0.05 -10.65 10.65
N ARG A 129 0.45 -11.21 11.77
CA ARG A 129 0.57 -10.50 13.04
C ARG A 129 1.39 -9.21 12.98
N MET A 130 2.37 -9.12 12.07
CA MET A 130 3.17 -7.91 11.90
C MET A 130 2.30 -6.70 11.54
N TRP A 131 1.24 -6.89 10.76
CA TRP A 131 0.32 -5.83 10.32
C TRP A 131 -0.57 -5.31 11.44
N PHE A 132 -0.70 -6.05 12.54
CA PHE A 132 -1.54 -5.76 13.71
C PHE A 132 -0.72 -5.50 14.97
N ALA A 133 0.60 -5.40 14.85
CA ALA A 133 1.50 -5.12 15.96
C ALA A 133 1.45 -3.63 16.37
N ASP A 134 1.83 -3.37 17.62
CA ASP A 134 2.10 -2.02 18.08
C ASP A 134 3.50 -1.59 17.64
N ALA A 135 3.65 -0.32 17.27
CA ALA A 135 4.92 0.32 16.97
C ALA A 135 4.86 1.81 17.33
N GLU A 136 5.99 2.48 17.26
CA GLU A 136 6.07 3.92 17.42
C GLU A 136 5.16 4.61 16.37
N ALA A 137 4.38 5.58 16.83
CA ALA A 137 3.43 6.28 15.96
C ALA A 137 4.01 7.59 15.44
N VAL A 138 3.76 7.89 14.18
CA VAL A 138 4.04 9.17 13.54
C VAL A 138 2.73 9.79 13.05
N ASP A 139 2.59 11.10 13.22
CA ASP A 139 1.44 11.82 12.68
C ASP A 139 1.64 12.10 11.19
N ILE A 140 0.59 11.95 10.37
CA ILE A 140 0.67 12.19 8.93
C ILE A 140 1.16 13.60 8.59
N ARG A 141 0.91 14.58 9.47
CA ARG A 141 1.34 15.97 9.32
C ARG A 141 2.85 16.16 9.49
N ASP A 142 3.52 15.22 10.16
CA ASP A 142 4.98 15.23 10.33
C ASP A 142 5.72 14.65 9.12
N ILE A 143 4.98 14.05 8.17
CA ILE A 143 5.56 13.50 6.94
C ILE A 143 5.64 14.62 5.89
N PRO A 144 6.82 14.87 5.30
CA PRO A 144 6.95 15.90 4.26
C PRO A 144 6.05 15.65 3.05
N ASP A 145 5.23 16.64 2.70
CA ASP A 145 4.54 16.67 1.40
C ASP A 145 5.54 17.19 0.36
N VAL A 146 5.93 16.30 -0.56
CA VAL A 146 6.85 16.61 -1.66
C VAL A 146 6.12 16.67 -3.01
N SER A 147 4.79 16.68 -2.99
CA SER A 147 3.98 16.79 -4.19
C SER A 147 4.02 18.20 -4.76
N THR A 148 3.72 18.27 -6.05
CA THR A 148 3.56 19.55 -6.77
C THR A 148 2.19 19.57 -7.47
N ASN A 149 1.82 20.72 -8.04
CA ASN A 149 0.63 20.80 -8.89
C ASN A 149 0.94 20.42 -10.35
N ARG A 150 2.08 19.78 -10.61
CA ARG A 150 2.57 19.43 -11.94
C ARG A 150 3.03 17.97 -11.98
N PHE A 151 2.32 17.15 -12.74
CA PHE A 151 2.63 15.72 -12.88
C PHE A 151 4.03 15.42 -13.46
N ASP A 152 4.53 16.30 -14.34
CA ASP A 152 5.88 16.16 -14.90
C ASP A 152 6.97 16.33 -13.82
N LEU A 153 6.82 17.29 -12.91
CA LEU A 153 7.73 17.50 -11.79
C LEU A 153 7.66 16.35 -10.78
N ASP A 154 6.46 15.84 -10.51
CA ASP A 154 6.28 14.68 -9.63
C ASP A 154 6.91 13.40 -10.24
N ILE A 155 6.85 13.25 -11.56
CA ILE A 155 7.54 12.16 -12.27
C ILE A 155 9.06 12.34 -12.18
N GLU A 156 9.58 13.55 -12.42
CA GLU A 156 11.00 13.84 -12.30
C GLU A 156 11.52 13.54 -10.89
N ARG A 157 10.78 13.95 -9.87
CA ARG A 157 11.11 13.67 -8.48
C ARG A 157 11.15 12.16 -8.22
N ALA A 158 10.13 11.42 -8.64
CA ALA A 158 10.10 9.97 -8.48
C ALA A 158 11.27 9.27 -9.19
N LEU A 159 11.66 9.74 -10.39
CA LEU A 159 12.82 9.23 -11.10
C LEU A 159 14.13 9.53 -10.37
N GLN A 160 14.28 10.73 -9.81
CA GLN A 160 15.43 11.09 -8.99
C GLN A 160 15.56 10.19 -7.76
N GLU A 161 14.45 9.93 -7.07
CA GLU A 161 14.42 9.06 -5.89
C GLU A 161 14.74 7.59 -6.20
N ILE A 162 14.35 7.11 -7.38
CA ILE A 162 14.61 5.71 -7.79
C ILE A 162 16.03 5.56 -8.35
N SER A 163 16.60 6.61 -8.94
CA SER A 163 17.88 6.51 -9.68
C SER A 163 19.05 5.88 -8.92
N PRO A 164 19.19 6.00 -7.58
CA PRO A 164 20.24 5.32 -6.84
C PRO A 164 20.03 3.80 -6.72
N TYR A 165 18.84 3.29 -7.04
CA TYR A 165 18.43 1.91 -6.80
C TYR A 165 18.01 1.15 -8.07
N ALA A 166 18.11 1.80 -9.23
CA ALA A 166 17.75 1.21 -10.50
C ALA A 166 18.73 1.61 -11.60
N ASP A 167 19.23 0.63 -12.36
CA ASP A 167 20.08 0.91 -13.52
C ASP A 167 19.28 1.57 -14.63
N ARG A 168 18.01 1.20 -14.75
CA ARG A 168 17.14 1.67 -15.82
C ARG A 168 15.68 1.67 -15.42
N VAL A 169 14.96 2.71 -15.80
CA VAL A 169 13.49 2.75 -15.79
C VAL A 169 13.00 2.70 -17.24
N CYS A 170 12.21 1.71 -17.56
CA CYS A 170 11.67 1.49 -18.90
C CYS A 170 10.18 1.81 -18.92
N VAL A 171 9.75 2.51 -19.96
CA VAL A 171 8.34 2.80 -20.24
C VAL A 171 7.95 2.12 -21.53
N CYS A 172 6.90 1.31 -21.47
CA CYS A 172 6.33 0.66 -22.65
C CYS A 172 4.94 1.24 -22.90
N ASP A 173 4.73 1.80 -24.08
CA ASP A 173 3.42 2.24 -24.52
C ASP A 173 2.58 1.03 -24.96
N LEU A 174 1.46 0.83 -24.24
CA LEU A 174 0.48 -0.23 -24.48
C LEU A 174 -0.83 0.32 -25.04
N SER A 175 -0.86 1.58 -25.46
CA SER A 175 -2.06 2.25 -25.97
C SER A 175 -2.59 1.54 -27.21
N ARG A 176 -3.83 1.06 -27.15
CA ARG A 176 -4.56 0.45 -28.28
C ARG A 176 -5.85 1.18 -28.62
N THR A 177 -6.17 2.21 -27.86
CA THR A 177 -7.36 3.06 -27.97
C THR A 177 -6.94 4.51 -27.79
N PRO A 178 -7.82 5.50 -27.97
CA PRO A 178 -7.52 6.90 -27.66
C PRO A 178 -7.12 7.17 -26.19
N VAL A 179 -7.40 6.21 -25.29
CA VAL A 179 -6.96 6.30 -23.89
C VAL A 179 -5.50 5.83 -23.80
N PRO A 180 -4.57 6.68 -23.33
CA PRO A 180 -3.17 6.30 -23.18
C PRO A 180 -2.99 5.28 -22.05
N VAL A 181 -2.23 4.22 -22.36
CA VAL A 181 -1.88 3.17 -21.39
C VAL A 181 -0.38 2.92 -21.46
N VAL A 182 0.29 3.05 -20.33
CA VAL A 182 1.73 2.79 -20.24
C VAL A 182 2.03 1.76 -19.16
N ARG A 183 3.05 0.95 -19.38
CA ARG A 183 3.65 0.09 -18.38
C ARG A 183 5.03 0.63 -18.01
N VAL A 184 5.25 0.83 -16.72
CA VAL A 184 6.55 1.23 -16.19
C VAL A 184 7.18 0.04 -15.47
N THR A 185 8.44 -0.24 -15.78
CA THR A 185 9.25 -1.27 -15.10
C THR A 185 10.61 -0.71 -14.76
N ARG A 186 11.25 -1.27 -13.74
CA ARG A 186 12.66 -0.98 -13.43
C ARG A 186 13.50 -2.25 -13.56
N GLU A 187 14.75 -2.08 -13.93
CA GLU A 187 15.80 -3.09 -13.80
C GLU A 187 16.62 -2.78 -12.54
N GLU A 188 16.79 -3.78 -11.70
CA GLU A 188 17.63 -3.64 -10.50
C GLU A 188 19.10 -3.69 -10.89
N MET A 189 19.93 -2.88 -10.21
CA MET A 189 21.37 -3.04 -10.27
C MET A 189 21.74 -4.45 -9.84
N ARG A 190 22.27 -5.24 -10.73
CA ARG A 190 22.91 -6.50 -10.35
C ARG A 190 24.09 -6.12 -9.43
N PRO A 191 24.22 -6.73 -8.24
CA PRO A 191 25.45 -6.56 -7.49
C PRO A 191 26.59 -6.90 -8.43
N GLY A 192 27.47 -5.93 -8.66
CA GLY A 192 28.52 -6.00 -9.67
C GLY A 192 29.25 -7.31 -9.59
N GLY A 193 29.25 -8.04 -10.68
CA GLY A 193 30.17 -9.13 -10.88
C GLY A 193 31.58 -8.53 -10.88
N ALA A 194 32.34 -8.83 -9.84
CA ALA A 194 33.76 -8.64 -9.80
C ALA A 194 34.44 -9.69 -10.68
#